data_7b2c22c608a292499144b846ef0449ee
#
_entry.id   7b2c22c608a292499144b846ef0449ee
#
_cell.length_a   1.000
_cell.length_b   1.000
_cell.length_c   1.000
_cell.angle_alpha   90.00
_cell.angle_beta   90.00
_cell.angle_gamma   90.00
#
_symmetry.space_group_name_H-M   'P 1'
#
loop_
_entity.id
_entity.type
_entity.pdbx_description
1 polymer ?
#
loop_
_entity_poly.entity_id
_entity_poly.type
_entity_poly.pdbx_seq_one_letter_code
_entity_poly.pdbx_strand_id
1 'polypeptide(L)'
;MATGVSGIPSLPDIPMLRNFRGTILHSSQYEDGEAWRDKKALVIGSGNSGHDIAQDLHSSGANVTLVQRSSTLIVNVEPSAQLPYALYDEGPSLTDCDLIATSIPLPLARKSHILLTEQAKNLDKDLLDGLRRVGFKLDFGEDGTGWQFKYLTRGGGYYFNVGCSDLIVKEEIGLVQFSDIAAFVAEGARMRTGETLAADLIVLATGYKGQEHLVRELFGNDVADRVGPIWGFGDGQELRNMFTRTAQPGLWFIAGSFAQCRIYSKYLGLQIKACELGLLPQARTGSHASRTAEQGQVDRAKTAALRKASASHTFLEPR
;
A
#
# COMPACT_ATOMS: atom_id res chain seq x y z
N MET A 1 18.53 0.66 6.75
CA MET A 1 17.54 1.70 7.09
C MET A 1 16.31 1.01 7.71
N ALA A 2 15.82 1.53 8.83
CA ALA A 2 14.65 1.03 9.57
C ALA A 2 13.70 2.19 9.90
N THR A 3 13.37 2.98 8.87
CA THR A 3 12.62 4.25 8.99
C THR A 3 11.12 4.09 8.69
N GLY A 4 10.64 2.86 8.59
CA GLY A 4 9.25 2.56 8.18
C GLY A 4 9.04 2.77 6.68
N VAL A 5 7.79 2.66 6.24
CA VAL A 5 7.40 2.88 4.83
C VAL A 5 6.91 4.30 4.56
N SER A 6 6.60 5.08 5.60
CA SER A 6 6.11 6.46 5.52
C SER A 6 7.29 7.41 5.75
N GLY A 7 7.83 7.93 4.68
CA GLY A 7 8.99 8.84 4.72
C GLY A 7 8.60 10.27 4.37
N ILE A 8 8.86 10.68 3.13
CA ILE A 8 8.60 12.03 2.65
C ILE A 8 7.11 12.20 2.33
N PRO A 9 6.43 13.23 2.86
CA PRO A 9 5.04 13.53 2.51
C PRO A 9 4.84 13.67 1.00
N SER A 10 3.77 13.08 0.48
CA SER A 10 3.36 13.26 -0.90
C SER A 10 2.42 14.46 -1.01
N LEU A 11 2.94 15.58 -1.45
CA LEU A 11 2.18 16.81 -1.67
C LEU A 11 1.87 16.93 -3.17
N PRO A 12 0.67 16.54 -3.62
CA PRO A 12 0.29 16.70 -5.02
C PRO A 12 0.12 18.19 -5.36
N ASP A 13 0.45 18.56 -6.59
CA ASP A 13 0.10 19.87 -7.11
C ASP A 13 -1.41 19.90 -7.43
N ILE A 14 -2.19 20.43 -6.49
CA ILE A 14 -3.63 20.57 -6.64
C ILE A 14 -3.90 21.98 -7.19
N PRO A 15 -4.48 22.08 -8.42
CA PRO A 15 -4.74 23.38 -9.02
C PRO A 15 -5.57 24.28 -8.11
N MET A 16 -5.15 25.54 -7.99
CA MET A 16 -5.81 26.59 -7.21
C MET A 16 -5.90 26.34 -5.70
N LEU A 17 -5.35 25.28 -5.14
CA LEU A 17 -5.34 25.04 -3.69
C LEU A 17 -4.73 26.22 -2.92
N ARG A 18 -3.74 26.89 -3.51
CA ARG A 18 -3.08 28.08 -2.93
C ARG A 18 -4.00 29.31 -2.79
N ASN A 19 -5.18 29.30 -3.42
CA ASN A 19 -6.18 30.37 -3.25
C ASN A 19 -6.90 30.28 -1.90
N PHE A 20 -6.92 29.10 -1.29
CA PHE A 20 -7.54 28.90 0.02
C PHE A 20 -6.81 29.73 1.08
N ARG A 21 -7.56 30.40 1.95
CA ARG A 21 -7.05 31.32 2.98
C ARG A 21 -7.02 30.71 4.37
N GLY A 22 -7.63 29.55 4.57
CA GLY A 22 -7.57 28.79 5.82
C GLY A 22 -6.25 28.01 5.96
N THR A 23 -6.23 27.12 6.91
CA THR A 23 -5.07 26.29 7.21
C THR A 23 -5.01 25.08 6.28
N ILE A 24 -3.83 24.78 5.71
CA ILE A 24 -3.56 23.57 4.95
C ILE A 24 -2.48 22.80 5.68
N LEU A 25 -2.75 21.53 6.02
CA LEU A 25 -1.81 20.61 6.67
C LEU A 25 -1.68 19.32 5.85
N HIS A 26 -0.49 18.77 5.79
CA HIS A 26 -0.37 17.35 5.44
C HIS A 26 -0.69 16.49 6.66
N SER A 27 -1.18 15.24 6.47
CA SER A 27 -1.51 14.32 7.57
C SER A 27 -0.34 14.10 8.56
N SER A 28 0.91 14.27 8.13
CA SER A 28 2.09 14.19 9.01
C SER A 28 2.28 15.39 9.93
N GLN A 29 1.51 16.46 9.74
CA GLN A 29 1.54 17.70 10.52
C GLN A 29 0.28 17.86 11.39
N TYR A 30 -0.66 16.95 11.23
CA TYR A 30 -1.87 16.92 12.04
C TYR A 30 -1.54 16.35 13.41
N GLU A 31 -1.97 17.04 14.46
CA GLU A 31 -1.72 16.64 15.86
C GLU A 31 -3.00 16.08 16.49
N ASP A 32 -4.05 16.89 16.57
CA ASP A 32 -5.35 16.51 17.16
C ASP A 32 -6.50 17.35 16.60
N GLY A 33 -7.74 16.92 16.91
CA GLY A 33 -8.97 17.60 16.49
C GLY A 33 -9.43 18.73 17.42
N GLU A 34 -8.89 18.87 18.64
CA GLU A 34 -9.43 19.81 19.65
C GLU A 34 -9.32 21.28 19.21
N ALA A 35 -8.22 21.63 18.52
CA ALA A 35 -8.01 22.97 17.97
C ALA A 35 -9.04 23.35 16.89
N TRP A 36 -9.81 22.39 16.38
CA TRP A 36 -10.74 22.55 15.26
C TRP A 36 -12.20 22.39 15.67
N ARG A 37 -12.50 22.39 16.95
CA ARG A 37 -13.87 22.38 17.48
C ARG A 37 -14.70 23.48 16.87
N ASP A 38 -15.93 23.17 16.45
CA ASP A 38 -16.88 24.08 15.78
C ASP A 38 -16.37 24.65 14.43
N LYS A 39 -15.26 24.11 13.89
CA LYS A 39 -14.68 24.47 12.59
C LYS A 39 -15.12 23.51 11.50
N LYS A 40 -14.97 23.95 10.25
CA LYS A 40 -15.24 23.13 9.06
C LYS A 40 -13.94 22.60 8.51
N ALA A 41 -13.85 21.28 8.34
CA ALA A 41 -12.65 20.62 7.85
C ALA A 41 -12.93 19.79 6.59
N LEU A 42 -12.06 19.93 5.59
CA LEU A 42 -11.99 19.05 4.42
C LEU A 42 -10.78 18.14 4.56
N VAL A 43 -11.00 16.82 4.55
CA VAL A 43 -9.92 15.84 4.58
C VAL A 43 -9.79 15.21 3.19
N ILE A 44 -8.71 15.53 2.47
CA ILE A 44 -8.47 15.06 1.11
C ILE A 44 -7.67 13.76 1.14
N GLY A 45 -8.34 12.66 0.85
CA GLY A 45 -7.81 11.29 0.87
C GLY A 45 -8.61 10.37 1.77
N SER A 46 -8.85 9.15 1.30
CA SER A 46 -9.72 8.15 1.93
C SER A 46 -8.98 6.86 2.33
N GLY A 47 -7.68 6.92 2.58
CA GLY A 47 -6.90 5.85 3.22
C GLY A 47 -6.99 5.90 4.74
N ASN A 48 -6.15 5.10 5.45
CA ASN A 48 -6.13 5.06 6.92
C ASN A 48 -6.02 6.47 7.52
N SER A 49 -4.97 7.24 7.17
CA SER A 49 -4.79 8.59 7.72
C SER A 49 -5.99 9.53 7.47
N GLY A 50 -6.64 9.42 6.30
CA GLY A 50 -7.81 10.25 5.99
C GLY A 50 -9.01 9.93 6.86
N HIS A 51 -9.28 8.65 7.07
CA HIS A 51 -10.38 8.21 7.92
C HIS A 51 -10.09 8.50 9.40
N ASP A 52 -8.89 8.19 9.89
CA ASP A 52 -8.52 8.41 11.29
C ASP A 52 -8.60 9.89 11.66
N ILE A 53 -8.06 10.77 10.80
CA ILE A 53 -8.14 12.23 11.00
C ILE A 53 -9.58 12.74 10.91
N ALA A 54 -10.38 12.22 9.96
CA ALA A 54 -11.78 12.63 9.84
C ALA A 54 -12.58 12.23 11.10
N GLN A 55 -12.33 11.04 11.63
CA GLN A 55 -12.98 10.55 12.85
C GLN A 55 -12.55 11.36 14.07
N ASP A 56 -11.27 11.69 14.22
CA ASP A 56 -10.75 12.46 15.33
C ASP A 56 -11.30 13.90 15.33
N LEU A 57 -11.29 14.57 14.18
CA LEU A 57 -11.89 15.88 13.98
C LEU A 57 -13.39 15.88 14.35
N HIS A 58 -14.15 14.89 13.85
CA HIS A 58 -15.57 14.73 14.14
C HIS A 58 -15.80 14.52 15.64
N SER A 59 -15.05 13.62 16.28
CA SER A 59 -15.15 13.33 17.71
C SER A 59 -14.81 14.54 18.57
N SER A 60 -13.96 15.43 18.08
CA SER A 60 -13.61 16.71 18.73
C SER A 60 -14.62 17.83 18.48
N GLY A 61 -15.67 17.57 17.68
CA GLY A 61 -16.77 18.53 17.42
C GLY A 61 -16.57 19.40 16.19
N ALA A 62 -15.67 19.05 15.26
CA ALA A 62 -15.58 19.71 13.97
C ALA A 62 -16.66 19.19 12.99
N ASN A 63 -17.06 20.03 12.03
CA ASN A 63 -17.87 19.63 10.89
C ASN A 63 -16.95 19.13 9.76
N VAL A 64 -16.97 17.84 9.49
CA VAL A 64 -15.98 17.17 8.63
C VAL A 64 -16.59 16.71 7.33
N THR A 65 -15.89 16.95 6.23
CA THR A 65 -16.17 16.33 4.93
C THR A 65 -14.93 15.62 4.42
N LEU A 66 -15.08 14.32 4.17
CA LEU A 66 -14.06 13.50 3.50
C LEU A 66 -14.14 13.69 1.99
N VAL A 67 -13.01 14.00 1.36
CA VAL A 67 -12.89 14.17 -0.08
C VAL A 67 -12.21 12.95 -0.69
N GLN A 68 -12.98 12.13 -1.39
CA GLN A 68 -12.47 10.91 -2.02
C GLN A 68 -12.04 11.15 -3.45
N ARG A 69 -10.76 10.86 -3.77
CA ARG A 69 -10.21 10.95 -5.12
C ARG A 69 -10.32 9.64 -5.91
N SER A 70 -10.00 8.54 -5.26
CA SER A 70 -9.94 7.21 -5.87
C SER A 70 -10.71 6.22 -5.02
N SER A 71 -11.10 5.09 -5.60
CA SER A 71 -11.69 3.99 -4.84
C SER A 71 -10.76 3.51 -3.73
N THR A 72 -11.33 3.11 -2.61
CA THR A 72 -10.61 2.66 -1.42
C THR A 72 -11.21 1.34 -0.96
N LEU A 73 -10.36 0.40 -0.56
CA LEU A 73 -10.80 -0.81 0.08
C LEU A 73 -11.14 -0.52 1.55
N ILE A 74 -12.36 -0.82 1.94
CA ILE A 74 -12.81 -0.74 3.33
C ILE A 74 -13.00 -2.14 3.85
N VAL A 75 -12.49 -2.40 5.05
CA VAL A 75 -12.64 -3.68 5.75
C VAL A 75 -12.70 -3.42 7.25
N ASN A 76 -13.65 -4.05 7.97
CA ASN A 76 -13.65 -3.99 9.44
C ASN A 76 -12.40 -4.67 9.99
N VAL A 77 -11.83 -4.09 11.06
CA VAL A 77 -10.69 -4.71 11.74
C VAL A 77 -11.06 -6.12 12.17
N GLU A 78 -12.19 -6.27 12.86
CA GLU A 78 -12.71 -7.54 13.35
C GLU A 78 -14.07 -7.84 12.73
N PRO A 79 -14.27 -9.08 12.27
CA PRO A 79 -13.29 -10.17 12.11
C PRO A 79 -12.55 -10.12 10.76
N SER A 80 -12.97 -9.25 9.85
CA SER A 80 -12.70 -9.37 8.41
C SER A 80 -11.22 -9.15 8.04
N ALA A 81 -10.57 -8.13 8.61
CA ALA A 81 -9.14 -7.88 8.35
C ALA A 81 -8.24 -8.92 9.02
N GLN A 82 -8.74 -9.65 10.01
CA GLN A 82 -7.99 -10.68 10.73
C GLN A 82 -8.01 -12.04 10.03
N LEU A 83 -8.92 -12.28 9.09
CA LEU A 83 -9.02 -13.57 8.39
C LEU A 83 -7.67 -14.13 7.90
N PRO A 84 -6.74 -13.35 7.33
CA PRO A 84 -5.45 -13.86 6.91
C PRO A 84 -4.54 -14.34 8.06
N TYR A 85 -4.88 -14.01 9.30
CA TYR A 85 -4.11 -14.34 10.49
C TYR A 85 -4.69 -15.49 11.32
N ALA A 86 -5.81 -16.09 10.89
CA ALA A 86 -6.47 -17.18 11.60
C ALA A 86 -5.53 -18.35 11.99
N LEU A 87 -4.50 -18.62 11.15
CA LEU A 87 -3.49 -19.62 11.47
C LEU A 87 -2.80 -19.37 12.82
N TYR A 88 -2.67 -18.11 13.24
CA TYR A 88 -1.98 -17.77 14.49
C TYR A 88 -2.87 -17.96 15.73
N ASP A 89 -4.17 -18.13 15.55
CA ASP A 89 -5.14 -18.32 16.63
C ASP A 89 -5.45 -19.82 16.87
N GLU A 90 -5.09 -20.71 15.94
CA GLU A 90 -5.61 -22.08 15.87
C GLU A 90 -4.63 -23.20 16.29
N GLY A 91 -3.55 -22.89 16.99
CA GLY A 91 -2.85 -23.95 17.70
C GLY A 91 -1.41 -24.31 17.36
N PRO A 92 -0.81 -24.09 16.13
CA PRO A 92 0.63 -24.28 15.96
C PRO A 92 1.43 -23.28 16.78
N SER A 93 2.69 -23.61 17.07
CA SER A 93 3.57 -22.65 17.73
C SER A 93 3.79 -21.41 16.86
N LEU A 94 4.08 -20.24 17.47
CA LEU A 94 4.36 -19.02 16.73
C LEU A 94 5.44 -19.23 15.64
N THR A 95 6.45 -20.02 15.94
CA THR A 95 7.54 -20.34 15.00
C THR A 95 7.04 -21.13 13.81
N ASP A 96 6.17 -22.10 14.05
CA ASP A 96 5.59 -22.92 12.98
C ASP A 96 4.62 -22.12 12.11
N CYS A 97 3.81 -21.25 12.73
CA CYS A 97 2.95 -20.30 11.99
C CYS A 97 3.79 -19.39 11.10
N ASP A 98 4.89 -18.83 11.60
CA ASP A 98 5.80 -17.99 10.83
C ASP A 98 6.38 -18.75 9.62
N LEU A 99 6.80 -20.01 9.82
CA LEU A 99 7.32 -20.85 8.73
C LEU A 99 6.25 -21.16 7.69
N ILE A 100 5.05 -21.54 8.12
CA ILE A 100 3.92 -21.83 7.22
C ILE A 100 3.58 -20.57 6.41
N ALA A 101 3.37 -19.43 7.08
CA ALA A 101 2.99 -18.18 6.43
C ALA A 101 4.02 -17.72 5.37
N THR A 102 5.32 -17.93 5.64
CA THR A 102 6.40 -17.51 4.73
C THR A 102 6.75 -18.54 3.67
N SER A 103 6.32 -19.79 3.81
CA SER A 103 6.54 -20.85 2.82
C SER A 103 5.52 -20.87 1.69
N ILE A 104 4.40 -20.12 1.82
CA ILE A 104 3.34 -20.10 0.81
C ILE A 104 3.83 -19.36 -0.45
N PRO A 105 3.91 -20.01 -1.62
CA PRO A 105 4.26 -19.33 -2.86
C PRO A 105 3.26 -18.22 -3.21
N LEU A 106 3.75 -17.10 -3.72
CA LEU A 106 2.91 -15.92 -4.00
C LEU A 106 1.69 -16.22 -4.89
N PRO A 107 1.77 -17.07 -5.95
CA PRO A 107 0.58 -17.42 -6.73
C PRO A 107 -0.49 -18.17 -5.93
N LEU A 108 -0.09 -18.97 -4.93
CA LEU A 108 -1.04 -19.66 -4.04
C LEU A 108 -1.62 -18.66 -3.01
N ALA A 109 -0.77 -17.83 -2.40
CA ALA A 109 -1.22 -16.77 -1.51
C ALA A 109 -2.25 -15.86 -2.20
N ARG A 110 -2.04 -15.48 -3.47
CA ARG A 110 -2.98 -14.69 -4.27
C ARG A 110 -4.36 -15.36 -4.37
N LYS A 111 -4.40 -16.66 -4.66
CA LYS A 111 -5.66 -17.43 -4.71
C LYS A 111 -6.37 -17.46 -3.36
N SER A 112 -5.63 -17.71 -2.28
CA SER A 112 -6.19 -17.71 -0.93
C SER A 112 -6.76 -16.34 -0.57
N HIS A 113 -6.05 -15.26 -0.90
CA HIS A 113 -6.51 -13.91 -0.60
C HIS A 113 -7.74 -13.47 -1.39
N ILE A 114 -7.96 -13.97 -2.60
CA ILE A 114 -9.23 -13.78 -3.32
C ILE A 114 -10.39 -14.38 -2.52
N LEU A 115 -10.24 -15.61 -2.03
CA LEU A 115 -11.29 -16.28 -1.23
C LEU A 115 -11.54 -15.56 0.10
N LEU A 116 -10.47 -15.15 0.80
CA LEU A 116 -10.59 -14.41 2.05
C LEU A 116 -11.24 -13.03 1.83
N THR A 117 -10.98 -12.38 0.70
CA THR A 117 -11.61 -11.10 0.34
C THR A 117 -13.10 -11.27 0.09
N GLU A 118 -13.52 -12.34 -0.59
CA GLU A 118 -14.95 -12.63 -0.77
C GLU A 118 -15.63 -12.94 0.58
N GLN A 119 -14.97 -13.67 1.46
CA GLN A 119 -15.48 -13.90 2.81
C GLN A 119 -15.60 -12.58 3.60
N ALA A 120 -14.59 -11.72 3.57
CA ALA A 120 -14.62 -10.40 4.22
C ALA A 120 -15.77 -9.53 3.68
N LYS A 121 -15.99 -9.51 2.36
CA LYS A 121 -17.12 -8.79 1.74
C LYS A 121 -18.48 -9.27 2.25
N ASN A 122 -18.62 -10.55 2.50
CA ASN A 122 -19.86 -11.11 3.05
C ASN A 122 -20.04 -10.72 4.51
N LEU A 123 -18.98 -10.75 5.31
CA LEU A 123 -19.01 -10.34 6.72
C LEU A 123 -19.31 -8.85 6.88
N ASP A 124 -18.74 -8.01 6.02
CA ASP A 124 -18.86 -6.55 6.06
C ASP A 124 -20.00 -6.03 5.15
N LYS A 125 -20.90 -6.89 4.70
CA LYS A 125 -21.89 -6.57 3.68
C LYS A 125 -22.70 -5.31 4.00
N ASP A 126 -23.19 -5.17 5.21
CA ASP A 126 -24.06 -4.07 5.60
C ASP A 126 -23.31 -2.73 5.57
N LEU A 127 -22.06 -2.69 6.04
CA LEU A 127 -21.16 -1.54 5.95
C LEU A 127 -20.91 -1.16 4.49
N LEU A 128 -20.52 -2.14 3.68
CA LEU A 128 -20.18 -1.93 2.27
C LEU A 128 -21.38 -1.44 1.45
N ASP A 129 -22.57 -1.97 1.71
CA ASP A 129 -23.81 -1.52 1.08
C ASP A 129 -24.22 -0.12 1.55
N GLY A 130 -23.99 0.19 2.83
CA GLY A 130 -24.16 1.54 3.38
C GLY A 130 -23.26 2.55 2.68
N LEU A 131 -21.99 2.24 2.55
CA LEU A 131 -21.00 3.09 1.86
C LEU A 131 -21.35 3.31 0.38
N ARG A 132 -21.79 2.27 -0.35
CA ARG A 132 -22.26 2.42 -1.73
C ARG A 132 -23.46 3.37 -1.84
N ARG A 133 -24.40 3.28 -0.90
CA ARG A 133 -25.61 4.11 -0.89
C ARG A 133 -25.28 5.60 -0.76
N VAL A 134 -24.28 5.96 0.04
CA VAL A 134 -23.83 7.37 0.18
C VAL A 134 -22.83 7.79 -0.90
N GLY A 135 -22.55 6.95 -1.90
CA GLY A 135 -21.69 7.28 -3.04
C GLY A 135 -20.18 7.08 -2.81
N PHE A 136 -19.80 6.34 -1.75
CA PHE A 136 -18.38 5.99 -1.53
C PHE A 136 -17.92 4.97 -2.58
N LYS A 137 -16.81 5.26 -3.24
CA LYS A 137 -16.22 4.38 -4.26
C LYS A 137 -15.36 3.32 -3.60
N LEU A 138 -15.83 2.08 -3.64
CA LEU A 138 -15.14 0.91 -3.11
C LEU A 138 -14.29 0.22 -4.18
N ASP A 139 -13.19 -0.41 -3.76
CA ASP A 139 -12.49 -1.44 -4.52
C ASP A 139 -12.07 -2.60 -3.60
N PHE A 140 -11.58 -3.69 -4.17
CA PHE A 140 -11.21 -4.89 -3.42
C PHE A 140 -9.80 -5.39 -3.80
N GLY A 141 -8.94 -4.48 -4.27
CA GLY A 141 -7.60 -4.79 -4.73
C GLY A 141 -7.54 -5.25 -6.18
N GLU A 142 -6.36 -5.29 -6.74
CA GLU A 142 -6.13 -5.85 -8.07
C GLU A 142 -6.53 -7.32 -8.05
N ASP A 143 -7.26 -7.75 -9.05
CA ASP A 143 -7.76 -9.13 -9.16
C ASP A 143 -8.58 -9.61 -7.95
N GLY A 144 -9.14 -8.72 -7.14
CA GLY A 144 -9.92 -9.08 -5.95
C GLY A 144 -9.09 -9.63 -4.80
N THR A 145 -7.79 -9.37 -4.76
CA THR A 145 -6.86 -9.92 -3.76
C THR A 145 -6.89 -9.23 -2.39
N GLY A 146 -7.70 -8.17 -2.24
CA GLY A 146 -7.97 -7.54 -0.95
C GLY A 146 -6.86 -6.62 -0.43
N TRP A 147 -7.00 -6.26 0.86
CA TRP A 147 -6.16 -5.25 1.50
C TRP A 147 -4.69 -5.67 1.61
N GLN A 148 -4.41 -6.96 1.83
CA GLN A 148 -3.06 -7.42 2.07
C GLN A 148 -2.18 -7.30 0.82
N PHE A 149 -2.72 -7.57 -0.36
CA PHE A 149 -2.00 -7.34 -1.61
C PHE A 149 -1.89 -5.84 -1.95
N LYS A 150 -2.89 -5.02 -1.61
CA LYS A 150 -2.73 -3.55 -1.71
C LYS A 150 -1.61 -3.05 -0.81
N TYR A 151 -1.52 -3.57 0.41
CA TYR A 151 -0.41 -3.29 1.32
C TYR A 151 0.95 -3.70 0.72
N LEU A 152 1.07 -4.94 0.25
CA LEU A 152 2.33 -5.47 -0.30
C LEU A 152 2.75 -4.77 -1.60
N THR A 153 1.80 -4.30 -2.42
CA THR A 153 2.10 -3.65 -3.70
C THR A 153 2.29 -2.15 -3.60
N ARG A 154 1.46 -1.47 -2.81
CA ARG A 154 1.37 0.01 -2.79
C ARG A 154 1.60 0.62 -1.42
N GLY A 155 1.55 -0.17 -0.34
CA GLY A 155 1.62 0.32 1.04
C GLY A 155 0.40 1.15 1.47
N GLY A 156 -0.73 1.10 0.73
CA GLY A 156 -1.91 1.92 1.02
C GLY A 156 -3.09 1.68 0.08
N GLY A 157 -4.09 2.57 0.13
CA GLY A 157 -5.31 2.47 -0.66
C GLY A 157 -6.38 1.58 -0.03
N TYR A 158 -6.30 1.39 1.28
CA TYR A 158 -7.27 0.69 2.12
C TYR A 158 -7.48 1.45 3.44
N TYR A 159 -8.56 1.11 4.13
CA TYR A 159 -8.82 1.53 5.49
C TYR A 159 -9.31 0.34 6.33
N PHE A 160 -8.73 0.20 7.50
CA PHE A 160 -9.21 -0.70 8.54
C PHE A 160 -10.23 0.02 9.39
N ASN A 161 -11.52 -0.28 9.14
CA ASN A 161 -12.59 0.45 9.78
C ASN A 161 -12.65 0.18 11.29
N VAL A 162 -12.54 1.27 12.05
CA VAL A 162 -12.73 1.32 13.50
C VAL A 162 -13.82 2.34 13.87
N GLY A 163 -14.72 2.67 12.92
CA GLY A 163 -15.88 3.51 13.14
C GLY A 163 -16.07 4.67 12.17
N CYS A 164 -15.02 5.20 11.53
CA CYS A 164 -15.17 6.34 10.62
C CYS A 164 -16.10 6.05 9.44
N SER A 165 -16.00 4.85 8.85
CA SER A 165 -16.89 4.47 7.75
C SER A 165 -18.35 4.40 8.18
N ASP A 166 -18.64 4.05 9.43
CA ASP A 166 -19.97 4.06 10.01
C ASP A 166 -20.52 5.48 10.13
N LEU A 167 -19.67 6.45 10.51
CA LEU A 167 -20.05 7.87 10.54
C LEU A 167 -20.33 8.42 9.13
N ILE A 168 -19.59 7.97 8.12
CA ILE A 168 -19.86 8.32 6.71
C ILE A 168 -21.20 7.73 6.26
N VAL A 169 -21.50 6.47 6.61
CA VAL A 169 -22.77 5.80 6.27
C VAL A 169 -23.96 6.51 6.91
N LYS A 170 -23.78 7.06 8.13
CA LYS A 170 -24.78 7.87 8.85
C LYS A 170 -24.86 9.33 8.41
N GLU A 171 -24.00 9.73 7.46
CA GLU A 171 -23.85 11.12 7.00
C GLU A 171 -23.44 12.12 8.10
N GLU A 172 -22.90 11.63 9.22
CA GLU A 172 -22.32 12.46 10.28
C GLU A 172 -20.96 13.04 9.84
N ILE A 173 -20.23 12.31 8.98
CA ILE A 173 -19.08 12.82 8.19
C ILE A 173 -19.53 12.91 6.74
N GLY A 174 -19.49 14.11 6.16
CA GLY A 174 -19.82 14.34 4.76
C GLY A 174 -18.87 13.64 3.81
N LEU A 175 -19.36 13.28 2.62
CA LEU A 175 -18.55 12.66 1.56
C LEU A 175 -18.70 13.45 0.26
N VAL A 176 -17.55 13.79 -0.36
CA VAL A 176 -17.49 14.45 -1.66
C VAL A 176 -16.46 13.76 -2.54
N GLN A 177 -16.79 13.60 -3.82
CA GLN A 177 -15.80 13.12 -4.77
C GLN A 177 -14.89 14.27 -5.22
N PHE A 178 -13.59 14.07 -5.27
CA PHE A 178 -12.62 15.09 -5.72
C PHE A 178 -12.93 15.58 -7.13
N SER A 179 -13.47 14.71 -7.99
CA SER A 179 -13.92 15.09 -9.35
C SER A 179 -15.03 16.13 -9.39
N ASP A 180 -15.79 16.27 -8.31
CA ASP A 180 -16.92 17.21 -8.23
C ASP A 180 -16.47 18.59 -7.77
N ILE A 181 -15.23 18.73 -7.33
CA ILE A 181 -14.61 20.01 -7.02
C ILE A 181 -14.14 20.66 -8.33
N ALA A 182 -14.63 21.87 -8.59
CA ALA A 182 -14.23 22.66 -9.76
C ALA A 182 -12.96 23.47 -9.49
N ALA A 183 -12.83 24.03 -8.27
CA ALA A 183 -11.74 24.92 -7.88
C ALA A 183 -11.63 25.03 -6.36
N PHE A 184 -10.45 25.39 -5.87
CA PHE A 184 -10.29 25.90 -4.51
C PHE A 184 -10.36 27.44 -4.54
N VAL A 185 -11.11 28.00 -3.62
CA VAL A 185 -11.35 29.44 -3.45
C VAL A 185 -10.95 29.86 -2.03
N ALA A 186 -10.99 31.16 -1.73
CA ALA A 186 -10.56 31.69 -0.43
C ALA A 186 -11.27 31.00 0.75
N GLU A 187 -12.54 30.67 0.60
CA GLU A 187 -13.42 30.15 1.65
C GLU A 187 -13.50 28.62 1.69
N GLY A 188 -12.91 27.90 0.74
CA GLY A 188 -12.99 26.44 0.70
C GLY A 188 -12.93 25.85 -0.72
N ALA A 189 -13.76 24.84 -0.99
CA ALA A 189 -13.85 24.16 -2.28
C ALA A 189 -15.13 24.56 -3.03
N ARG A 190 -15.00 25.08 -4.24
CA ARG A 190 -16.13 25.35 -5.15
C ARG A 190 -16.46 24.09 -5.91
N MET A 191 -17.69 23.64 -5.76
CA MET A 191 -18.22 22.48 -6.45
C MET A 191 -18.58 22.80 -7.90
N ARG A 192 -18.66 21.79 -8.76
CA ARG A 192 -19.13 21.96 -10.15
C ARG A 192 -20.59 22.40 -10.25
N THR A 193 -21.38 22.22 -9.21
CA THR A 193 -22.74 22.76 -9.07
C THR A 193 -22.77 24.27 -8.88
N GLY A 194 -21.62 24.91 -8.60
CA GLY A 194 -21.50 26.33 -8.28
C GLY A 194 -21.53 26.63 -6.78
N GLU A 195 -21.94 25.68 -5.95
CA GLU A 195 -21.94 25.80 -4.49
C GLU A 195 -20.51 25.82 -3.95
N THR A 196 -20.30 26.52 -2.82
CA THR A 196 -19.01 26.53 -2.11
C THR A 196 -19.12 25.75 -0.81
N LEU A 197 -18.35 24.68 -0.73
CA LEU A 197 -18.13 23.92 0.49
C LEU A 197 -17.09 24.66 1.31
N ALA A 198 -17.56 25.41 2.31
CA ALA A 198 -16.71 26.24 3.14
C ALA A 198 -15.81 25.36 4.05
N ALA A 199 -14.59 25.84 4.29
CA ALA A 199 -13.64 25.19 5.17
C ALA A 199 -12.79 26.22 5.94
N ASP A 200 -12.36 25.86 7.13
CA ASP A 200 -11.34 26.53 7.94
C ASP A 200 -10.01 25.75 7.85
N LEU A 201 -10.10 24.43 7.65
CA LEU A 201 -8.99 23.51 7.56
C LEU A 201 -9.11 22.63 6.31
N ILE A 202 -7.99 22.43 5.61
CA ILE A 202 -7.83 21.37 4.62
C ILE A 202 -6.68 20.47 5.06
N VAL A 203 -6.96 19.18 5.27
CA VAL A 203 -5.93 18.17 5.56
C VAL A 203 -5.65 17.35 4.30
N LEU A 204 -4.39 17.33 3.88
CA LEU A 204 -3.91 16.51 2.77
C LEU A 204 -3.48 15.14 3.30
N ALA A 205 -4.42 14.19 3.34
CA ALA A 205 -4.16 12.78 3.66
C ALA A 205 -3.75 12.01 2.40
N THR A 206 -2.77 12.56 1.68
CA THR A 206 -2.36 12.15 0.33
C THR A 206 -1.20 11.15 0.32
N GLY A 207 -0.82 10.65 1.50
CA GLY A 207 0.18 9.61 1.68
C GLY A 207 1.62 10.09 1.56
N TYR A 208 2.53 9.17 1.28
CA TYR A 208 3.97 9.39 1.30
C TYR A 208 4.60 8.88 0.01
N LYS A 209 5.76 9.46 -0.32
CA LYS A 209 6.62 8.98 -1.41
C LYS A 209 7.31 7.68 -1.00
N GLY A 210 7.70 6.86 -1.97
CA GLY A 210 8.48 5.66 -1.72
C GLY A 210 9.81 5.94 -1.02
N GLN A 211 10.36 4.94 -0.34
CA GLN A 211 11.61 5.08 0.44
C GLN A 211 12.83 5.47 -0.42
N GLU A 212 12.83 5.18 -1.72
CA GLU A 212 13.87 5.59 -2.65
C GLU A 212 14.04 7.11 -2.70
N HIS A 213 12.97 7.88 -2.43
CA HIS A 213 13.08 9.34 -2.31
C HIS A 213 13.85 9.76 -1.05
N LEU A 214 13.63 9.08 0.07
CA LEU A 214 14.40 9.32 1.30
C LEU A 214 15.87 8.90 1.12
N VAL A 215 16.12 7.79 0.42
CA VAL A 215 17.49 7.41 0.06
C VAL A 215 18.18 8.52 -0.75
N ARG A 216 17.47 9.15 -1.68
CA ARG A 216 17.98 10.24 -2.50
C ARG A 216 18.35 11.47 -1.67
N GLU A 217 17.53 11.80 -0.69
CA GLU A 217 17.84 12.94 0.23
C GLU A 217 19.03 12.64 1.15
N LEU A 218 19.13 11.41 1.67
CA LEU A 218 20.16 11.06 2.64
C LEU A 218 21.51 10.69 2.01
N PHE A 219 21.51 10.05 0.85
CA PHE A 219 22.71 9.45 0.24
C PHE A 219 23.01 9.92 -1.18
N GLY A 220 22.16 10.79 -1.74
CA GLY A 220 22.32 11.35 -3.09
C GLY A 220 21.75 10.47 -4.20
N ASN A 221 21.80 11.05 -5.42
CA ASN A 221 21.19 10.45 -6.61
C ASN A 221 21.82 9.11 -6.98
N ASP A 222 23.14 9.02 -6.98
CA ASP A 222 23.86 7.83 -7.42
C ASP A 222 23.51 6.59 -6.59
N VAL A 223 23.32 6.75 -5.28
CA VAL A 223 22.90 5.67 -4.38
C VAL A 223 21.46 5.33 -4.61
N ALA A 224 20.56 6.32 -4.71
CA ALA A 224 19.15 6.11 -4.94
C ALA A 224 18.89 5.42 -6.28
N ASP A 225 19.55 5.84 -7.35
CA ASP A 225 19.39 5.25 -8.69
C ASP A 225 19.96 3.82 -8.75
N ARG A 226 21.02 3.54 -7.97
CA ARG A 226 21.57 2.18 -7.85
C ARG A 226 20.65 1.25 -7.08
N VAL A 227 20.03 1.72 -5.99
CA VAL A 227 19.05 0.95 -5.21
C VAL A 227 17.77 0.72 -6.03
N GLY A 228 17.27 1.77 -6.66
CA GLY A 228 15.99 1.76 -7.38
C GLY A 228 14.79 1.72 -6.43
N PRO A 229 13.60 1.35 -6.95
CA PRO A 229 12.37 1.31 -6.18
C PRO A 229 12.44 0.36 -4.98
N ILE A 230 11.86 0.79 -3.87
CA ILE A 230 11.77 0.03 -2.63
C ILE A 230 10.30 -0.26 -2.33
N TRP A 231 9.99 -1.50 -1.91
CA TRP A 231 8.64 -2.00 -1.74
C TRP A 231 7.95 -2.40 -3.05
N GLY A 232 6.82 -3.10 -2.94
CA GLY A 232 6.20 -3.77 -4.07
C GLY A 232 6.93 -5.06 -4.44
N PHE A 233 6.46 -5.72 -5.50
CA PHE A 233 7.08 -6.96 -5.97
C PHE A 233 8.13 -6.71 -7.05
N GLY A 234 9.26 -7.39 -6.94
CA GLY A 234 10.26 -7.50 -7.98
C GLY A 234 9.91 -8.54 -9.04
N ASP A 235 10.78 -8.70 -10.03
CA ASP A 235 10.58 -9.63 -11.15
C ASP A 235 10.54 -11.11 -10.69
N GLY A 236 11.22 -11.45 -9.60
CA GLY A 236 11.18 -12.76 -8.95
C GLY A 236 10.02 -12.92 -7.95
N GLN A 237 9.09 -11.96 -7.90
CA GLN A 237 7.95 -11.92 -6.97
C GLN A 237 8.35 -11.76 -5.49
N GLU A 238 9.58 -11.35 -5.22
CA GLU A 238 10.05 -10.95 -3.89
C GLU A 238 9.63 -9.51 -3.55
N LEU A 239 9.63 -9.16 -2.26
CA LEU A 239 9.52 -7.76 -1.83
C LEU A 239 10.78 -7.01 -2.27
N ARG A 240 10.60 -6.03 -3.15
CA ARG A 240 11.70 -5.31 -3.81
C ARG A 240 12.55 -4.54 -2.81
N ASN A 241 13.84 -4.87 -2.76
CA ASN A 241 14.86 -4.26 -1.90
C ASN A 241 14.54 -4.27 -0.39
N MET A 242 13.56 -5.05 0.05
CA MET A 242 13.15 -5.15 1.44
C MET A 242 13.58 -6.50 2.03
N PHE A 243 14.23 -6.48 3.20
CA PHE A 243 14.77 -7.66 3.89
C PHE A 243 15.77 -8.49 3.05
N THR A 244 16.38 -7.89 2.05
CA THR A 244 17.32 -8.53 1.14
C THR A 244 18.48 -7.61 0.79
N ARG A 245 19.49 -8.18 0.11
CA ARG A 245 20.59 -7.38 -0.45
C ARG A 245 20.06 -6.42 -1.51
N THR A 246 20.54 -5.17 -1.44
CA THR A 246 20.30 -4.20 -2.50
C THR A 246 21.49 -4.15 -3.47
N ALA A 247 21.31 -3.44 -4.58
CA ALA A 247 22.41 -3.16 -5.50
C ALA A 247 23.46 -2.20 -4.91
N GLN A 248 23.17 -1.52 -3.79
CA GLN A 248 24.12 -0.73 -3.04
C GLN A 248 24.73 -1.57 -1.92
N PRO A 249 26.02 -1.94 -1.99
CA PRO A 249 26.67 -2.68 -0.91
C PRO A 249 26.57 -1.96 0.43
N GLY A 250 26.27 -2.71 1.51
CA GLY A 250 26.16 -2.19 2.87
C GLY A 250 24.86 -1.44 3.18
N LEU A 251 23.95 -1.24 2.22
CA LEU A 251 22.66 -0.59 2.45
C LEU A 251 21.53 -1.63 2.41
N TRP A 252 20.80 -1.72 3.51
CA TRP A 252 19.74 -2.70 3.74
C TRP A 252 18.49 -2.00 4.24
N PHE A 253 17.31 -2.57 3.91
CA PHE A 253 16.02 -2.02 4.33
C PHE A 253 15.23 -3.02 5.15
N ILE A 254 14.62 -2.51 6.21
CA ILE A 254 13.67 -3.22 7.06
C ILE A 254 12.50 -2.29 7.37
N ALA A 255 11.30 -2.71 6.98
CA ALA A 255 10.06 -1.99 7.24
C ALA A 255 8.86 -2.93 7.06
N GLY A 256 7.65 -2.41 7.24
CA GLY A 256 6.42 -3.15 7.12
C GLY A 256 5.76 -3.40 8.47
N SER A 257 4.91 -4.41 8.59
CA SER A 257 4.27 -4.77 9.84
C SER A 257 5.27 -5.32 10.86
N PHE A 258 4.93 -5.25 12.15
CA PHE A 258 5.75 -5.87 13.20
C PHE A 258 5.96 -7.37 12.99
N ALA A 259 4.94 -8.07 12.46
CA ALA A 259 5.06 -9.48 12.11
C ALA A 259 6.12 -9.70 11.01
N GLN A 260 6.10 -8.90 9.93
CA GLN A 260 7.14 -8.97 8.89
C GLN A 260 8.52 -8.66 9.45
N CYS A 261 8.65 -7.62 10.27
CA CYS A 261 9.92 -7.29 10.91
C CYS A 261 10.42 -8.42 11.81
N ARG A 262 9.55 -9.04 12.62
CA ARG A 262 9.90 -10.19 13.48
C ARG A 262 10.41 -11.37 12.66
N ILE A 263 9.71 -11.72 11.58
CA ILE A 263 10.03 -12.89 10.75
C ILE A 263 11.30 -12.62 9.93
N TYR A 264 11.28 -11.58 9.12
CA TYR A 264 12.29 -11.36 8.09
C TYR A 264 13.60 -10.75 8.61
N SER A 265 13.60 -10.12 9.80
CA SER A 265 14.84 -9.62 10.41
C SER A 265 15.86 -10.72 10.68
N LYS A 266 15.40 -11.94 10.99
CA LYS A 266 16.26 -13.12 11.19
C LYS A 266 17.02 -13.45 9.89
N TYR A 267 16.32 -13.50 8.78
CA TYR A 267 16.92 -13.78 7.46
C TYR A 267 17.81 -12.62 6.99
N LEU A 268 17.41 -11.39 7.27
CA LEU A 268 18.24 -10.22 6.98
C LEU A 268 19.56 -10.27 7.76
N GLY A 269 19.50 -10.58 9.06
CA GLY A 269 20.69 -10.73 9.91
C GLY A 269 21.67 -11.79 9.39
N LEU A 270 21.13 -12.95 8.95
CA LEU A 270 21.93 -14.01 8.33
C LEU A 270 22.61 -13.54 7.03
N GLN A 271 21.90 -12.81 6.17
CA GLN A 271 22.45 -12.28 4.92
C GLN A 271 23.56 -11.25 5.20
N ILE A 272 23.37 -10.35 6.16
CA ILE A 272 24.39 -9.36 6.57
C ILE A 272 25.63 -10.11 7.06
N LYS A 273 25.48 -11.08 7.95
CA LYS A 273 26.59 -11.86 8.48
C LYS A 273 27.33 -12.66 7.41
N ALA A 274 26.58 -13.24 6.48
CA ALA A 274 27.18 -13.97 5.35
C ALA A 274 27.98 -13.03 4.42
N CYS A 275 27.52 -11.78 4.22
CA CYS A 275 28.29 -10.77 3.49
C CYS A 275 29.58 -10.39 4.22
N GLU A 276 29.53 -10.17 5.54
CA GLU A 276 30.70 -9.85 6.37
C GLU A 276 31.76 -10.95 6.34
N LEU A 277 31.34 -12.21 6.31
CA LEU A 277 32.22 -13.35 6.24
C LEU A 277 32.68 -13.72 4.81
N GLY A 278 32.25 -12.98 3.79
CA GLY A 278 32.57 -13.26 2.39
C GLY A 278 31.93 -14.54 1.83
N LEU A 279 30.87 -15.06 2.48
CA LEU A 279 30.18 -16.28 2.08
C LEU A 279 29.20 -16.07 0.93
N LEU A 280 28.80 -14.82 0.67
CA LEU A 280 27.94 -14.47 -0.47
C LEU A 280 28.77 -13.88 -1.60
N PRO A 281 28.47 -14.19 -2.88
CA PRO A 281 29.12 -13.54 -4.02
C PRO A 281 29.00 -12.01 -3.90
N GLN A 282 29.99 -11.28 -4.40
CA GLN A 282 29.87 -9.83 -4.50
C GLN A 282 28.63 -9.46 -5.33
N ALA A 283 27.90 -8.43 -4.92
CA ALA A 283 26.76 -7.96 -5.70
C ALA A 283 27.22 -7.61 -7.12
N ARG A 284 26.62 -8.22 -8.15
CA ARG A 284 26.93 -7.87 -9.53
C ARG A 284 26.52 -6.41 -9.74
N THR A 285 27.45 -5.55 -10.00
CA THR A 285 27.24 -4.16 -10.42
C THR A 285 26.82 -4.17 -11.89
N GLY A 286 25.54 -4.47 -12.16
CA GLY A 286 24.99 -4.50 -13.53
C GLY A 286 23.62 -3.86 -13.57
N SER A 287 23.40 -2.96 -14.50
CA SER A 287 22.12 -2.29 -14.73
C SER A 287 21.00 -3.30 -15.03
N HIS A 288 19.78 -3.01 -14.59
CA HIS A 288 18.56 -3.80 -14.87
C HIS A 288 18.40 -4.21 -16.35
N ALA A 289 18.96 -3.42 -17.27
CA ALA A 289 18.92 -3.68 -18.73
C ALA A 289 19.69 -4.94 -19.16
N SER A 290 20.70 -5.41 -18.40
CA SER A 290 21.48 -6.61 -18.74
C SER A 290 20.81 -7.91 -18.29
N ARG A 291 19.99 -7.88 -17.22
CA ARG A 291 19.25 -9.06 -16.73
C ARG A 291 18.13 -9.52 -17.67
N THR A 292 17.40 -8.56 -18.26
CA THR A 292 16.35 -8.86 -19.24
C THR A 292 16.89 -9.47 -20.53
N ALA A 293 18.09 -9.08 -20.96
CA ALA A 293 18.73 -9.62 -22.15
C ALA A 293 19.25 -11.06 -21.94
N GLU A 294 19.91 -11.33 -20.79
CA GLU A 294 20.40 -12.68 -20.47
C GLU A 294 19.26 -13.67 -20.17
N GLN A 295 18.22 -13.24 -19.43
CA GLN A 295 17.04 -14.07 -19.14
C GLN A 295 16.28 -14.39 -20.42
N GLY A 296 16.08 -13.43 -21.31
CA GLY A 296 15.47 -13.64 -22.62
C GLY A 296 16.26 -14.59 -23.51
N GLN A 297 17.57 -14.66 -23.35
CA GLN A 297 18.43 -15.56 -24.09
C GLN A 297 18.38 -16.99 -23.52
N VAL A 298 18.32 -17.15 -22.19
CA VAL A 298 18.15 -18.43 -21.50
C VAL A 298 16.78 -19.04 -21.79
N ASP A 299 15.72 -18.24 -21.76
CA ASP A 299 14.35 -18.71 -22.04
C ASP A 299 14.16 -19.08 -23.53
N ARG A 300 14.79 -18.37 -24.47
CA ARG A 300 14.83 -18.76 -25.89
C ARG A 300 15.58 -20.06 -26.09
N ALA A 301 16.69 -20.27 -25.40
CA ALA A 301 17.46 -21.52 -25.48
C ALA A 301 16.67 -22.71 -24.90
N LYS A 302 15.99 -22.55 -23.76
CA LYS A 302 15.10 -23.57 -23.19
C LYS A 302 13.92 -23.90 -24.12
N THR A 303 13.28 -22.89 -24.70
CA THR A 303 12.17 -23.10 -25.64
C THR A 303 12.63 -23.79 -26.92
N ALA A 304 13.82 -23.48 -27.43
CA ALA A 304 14.41 -24.16 -28.59
C ALA A 304 14.76 -25.61 -28.29
N ALA A 305 15.28 -25.91 -27.08
CA ALA A 305 15.58 -27.27 -26.64
C ALA A 305 14.30 -28.12 -26.48
N LEU A 306 13.23 -27.54 -25.91
CA LEU A 306 11.94 -28.23 -25.78
C LEU A 306 11.30 -28.52 -27.16
N ARG A 307 11.39 -27.60 -28.11
CA ARG A 307 10.92 -27.84 -29.49
C ARG A 307 11.70 -28.90 -30.21
N LYS A 308 13.03 -29.00 -30.02
CA LYS A 308 13.84 -30.10 -30.55
C LYS A 308 13.50 -31.46 -29.94
N ALA A 309 13.22 -31.53 -28.62
CA ALA A 309 12.82 -32.75 -27.96
C ALA A 309 11.44 -33.27 -28.39
N SER A 310 10.47 -32.36 -28.65
CA SER A 310 9.15 -32.73 -29.16
C SER A 310 9.17 -33.21 -30.63
N ALA A 311 10.07 -32.64 -31.44
CA ALA A 311 10.23 -33.08 -32.84
C ALA A 311 10.88 -34.46 -33.00
N SER A 312 11.57 -34.96 -31.97
CA SER A 312 12.22 -36.30 -32.00
C SER A 312 11.29 -37.45 -31.58
N HIS A 313 10.06 -37.18 -31.16
CA HIS A 313 9.11 -38.20 -30.68
C HIS A 313 7.98 -38.51 -31.67
N THR A 314 8.06 -38.02 -32.91
CA THR A 314 7.04 -38.29 -33.95
C THR A 314 7.51 -39.28 -34.99
N PHE A 315 8.08 -40.41 -34.60
CA PHE A 315 8.25 -41.57 -35.49
C PHE A 315 8.38 -42.87 -34.69
N LEU A 316 7.25 -43.45 -34.35
CA LEU A 316 7.10 -44.91 -34.14
C LEU A 316 5.60 -45.24 -34.11
N GLU A 317 4.99 -45.46 -35.28
CA GLU A 317 3.74 -46.22 -35.36
C GLU A 317 4.12 -47.74 -35.40
N PRO A 318 3.39 -48.59 -34.67
CA PRO A 318 3.56 -50.03 -34.77
C PRO A 318 2.74 -50.60 -35.92
N ARG A 319 3.37 -51.53 -36.62
CA ARG A 319 2.67 -52.51 -37.50
C ARG A 319 2.02 -53.59 -36.67
#